data_81a7dd349307500b938273adf122eaae
#
_entry.id   81a7dd349307500b938273adf122eaae
#
_cell.length_a   1.000
_cell.length_b   1.000
_cell.length_c   1.000
_cell.angle_alpha   90.00
_cell.angle_beta   90.00
_cell.angle_gamma   90.00
#
_symmetry.space_group_name_H-M   'P 1'
#
loop_
_entity.id
_entity.type
_entity.pdbx_description
1 polymer ?
#
loop_
_entity_poly.entity_id
_entity_poly.type
_entity_poly.pdbx_seq_one_letter_code
_entity_poly.pdbx_strand_id
1 'polypeptide(L)'
;VHSMAQLRSDHGQASWLGIVPKGIPTSGDVAEVAHATLRALKAPNVEGLPNLTSGLVGTVGWDAIRHWEPTLSANAPDETGQPETVLALATDIAVVDHVNGSVWLIANAVNMDDSPARADLAYDRAVERLNTMERKAATPAEGESRVNVLDPSVPKPELRFRTPKDQYEHAVERAKQHIIDGDVFQVVISQRL
;
A
#
# COMPACT_ATOMS: atom_id res chain seq x y z
N VAL A 1 -4.69 2.38 -11.09
CA VAL A 1 -5.20 1.36 -10.17
C VAL A 1 -6.58 1.78 -9.67
N HIS A 2 -7.56 0.93 -9.84
CA HIS A 2 -8.88 1.10 -9.22
C HIS A 2 -9.00 0.09 -8.07
N SER A 3 -9.44 0.54 -6.90
CA SER A 3 -9.68 -0.31 -5.75
C SER A 3 -11.17 -0.39 -5.44
N MET A 4 -11.63 -1.60 -5.15
CA MET A 4 -13.00 -1.87 -4.73
C MET A 4 -13.22 -1.50 -3.26
N ALA A 5 -12.24 -1.81 -2.42
CA ALA A 5 -12.28 -1.60 -0.99
C ALA A 5 -10.87 -1.37 -0.44
N GLN A 6 -10.77 -0.85 0.76
CA GLN A 6 -9.51 -0.67 1.48
C GLN A 6 -9.57 -1.40 2.82
N LEU A 7 -8.63 -2.29 3.06
CA LEU A 7 -8.36 -2.83 4.37
C LEU A 7 -7.51 -1.83 5.15
N ARG A 8 -7.96 -1.48 6.34
CA ARG A 8 -7.24 -0.61 7.27
C ARG A 8 -7.04 -1.30 8.59
N SER A 9 -5.99 -0.97 9.30
CA SER A 9 -5.86 -1.39 10.68
C SER A 9 -5.60 -0.22 11.61
N ASP A 10 -6.14 -0.34 12.81
CA ASP A 10 -5.84 0.46 13.97
C ASP A 10 -5.50 -0.50 15.11
N HIS A 11 -4.32 -0.34 15.72
CA HIS A 11 -3.80 -1.27 16.75
C HIS A 11 -3.94 -2.77 16.34
N GLY A 12 -3.57 -3.09 15.10
CA GLY A 12 -3.65 -4.45 14.56
C GLY A 12 -5.06 -4.95 14.21
N GLN A 13 -6.10 -4.20 14.58
CA GLN A 13 -7.48 -4.57 14.31
C GLN A 13 -7.92 -4.08 12.93
N ALA A 14 -8.32 -5.03 12.11
CA ALA A 14 -8.74 -4.79 10.73
C ALA A 14 -10.15 -4.22 10.63
N SER A 15 -10.33 -3.33 9.68
CA SER A 15 -11.64 -2.87 9.22
C SER A 15 -11.60 -2.59 7.71
N TRP A 16 -12.75 -2.67 7.06
CA TRP A 16 -12.86 -2.37 5.64
C TRP A 16 -13.58 -1.04 5.39
N LEU A 17 -13.01 -0.24 4.50
CA LEU A 17 -13.70 0.86 3.86
C LEU A 17 -14.13 0.41 2.47
N GLY A 18 -15.44 0.39 2.20
CA GLY A 18 -16.03 -0.14 0.97
C GLY A 18 -16.70 -1.50 1.19
N ILE A 19 -17.08 -2.14 0.09
CA ILE A 19 -17.82 -3.41 0.12
C ILE A 19 -16.86 -4.52 -0.31
N VAL A 20 -16.82 -5.58 0.49
CA VAL A 20 -16.02 -6.77 0.18
C VAL A 20 -16.92 -7.95 -0.21
N PRO A 21 -16.40 -8.91 -0.99
CA PRO A 21 -17.13 -10.12 -1.35
C PRO A 21 -17.53 -10.94 -0.13
N LYS A 22 -18.63 -11.69 -0.28
CA LYS A 22 -19.08 -12.65 0.75
C LYS A 22 -17.99 -13.66 1.06
N GLY A 23 -17.84 -13.98 2.34
CA GLY A 23 -16.84 -14.93 2.83
C GLY A 23 -15.50 -14.31 3.20
N ILE A 24 -15.28 -13.03 2.90
CA ILE A 24 -14.10 -12.29 3.38
C ILE A 24 -14.37 -11.80 4.81
N PRO A 25 -13.45 -12.04 5.77
CA PRO A 25 -13.57 -11.52 7.12
C PRO A 25 -13.61 -9.98 7.12
N THR A 26 -14.52 -9.40 7.87
CA THR A 26 -14.71 -7.94 7.94
C THR A 26 -13.99 -7.27 9.11
N SER A 27 -13.48 -8.07 10.05
CA SER A 27 -12.75 -7.62 11.24
C SER A 27 -11.84 -8.73 11.75
N GLY A 28 -10.92 -8.40 12.65
CA GLY A 28 -9.96 -9.32 13.24
C GLY A 28 -8.53 -8.83 13.12
N ASP A 29 -7.55 -9.70 13.29
CA ASP A 29 -6.15 -9.38 13.06
C ASP A 29 -5.94 -9.02 11.58
N VAL A 30 -5.21 -7.93 11.32
CA VAL A 30 -5.04 -7.41 9.95
C VAL A 30 -4.31 -8.37 9.02
N ALA A 31 -3.32 -9.11 9.52
CA ALA A 31 -2.58 -10.07 8.73
C ALA A 31 -3.46 -11.30 8.39
N GLU A 32 -4.25 -11.76 9.36
CA GLU A 32 -5.20 -12.86 9.13
C GLU A 32 -6.29 -12.47 8.12
N VAL A 33 -6.87 -11.28 8.26
CA VAL A 33 -7.88 -10.77 7.32
C VAL A 33 -7.29 -10.60 5.93
N ALA A 34 -6.08 -10.03 5.80
CA ALA A 34 -5.39 -9.90 4.51
C ALA A 34 -5.11 -11.26 3.88
N HIS A 35 -4.60 -12.22 4.66
CA HIS A 35 -4.33 -13.58 4.19
C HIS A 35 -5.60 -14.31 3.74
N ALA A 36 -6.66 -14.23 4.54
CA ALA A 36 -7.96 -14.84 4.20
C ALA A 36 -8.53 -14.22 2.91
N THR A 37 -8.39 -12.91 2.73
CA THR A 37 -8.82 -12.20 1.52
C THR A 37 -8.07 -12.70 0.29
N LEU A 38 -6.73 -12.78 0.36
CA LEU A 38 -5.92 -13.28 -0.75
C LEU A 38 -6.22 -14.74 -1.09
N ARG A 39 -6.53 -15.56 -0.11
CA ARG A 39 -6.94 -16.97 -0.33
C ARG A 39 -8.31 -17.06 -0.97
N ALA A 40 -9.28 -16.28 -0.48
CA ALA A 40 -10.66 -16.31 -0.98
C ALA A 40 -10.75 -15.79 -2.43
N LEU A 41 -9.91 -14.84 -2.80
CA LEU A 41 -9.90 -14.22 -4.14
C LEU A 41 -8.80 -14.77 -5.06
N LYS A 42 -8.18 -15.89 -4.69
CA LYS A 42 -7.14 -16.51 -5.51
C LYS A 42 -7.71 -16.95 -6.85
N ALA A 43 -7.25 -16.35 -7.93
CA ALA A 43 -7.55 -16.75 -9.30
C ALA A 43 -6.55 -17.80 -9.81
N PRO A 44 -6.93 -18.62 -10.81
CA PRO A 44 -5.99 -19.48 -11.53
C PRO A 44 -4.88 -18.63 -12.17
N ASN A 45 -3.69 -19.20 -12.21
CA ASN A 45 -2.60 -18.58 -12.97
C ASN A 45 -2.87 -18.71 -14.46
N VAL A 46 -2.78 -17.61 -15.20
CA VAL A 46 -2.97 -17.59 -16.66
C VAL A 46 -1.61 -17.30 -17.30
N GLU A 47 -1.16 -18.23 -18.13
CA GLU A 47 0.10 -18.10 -18.85
C GLU A 47 0.10 -16.84 -19.74
N GLY A 48 1.22 -16.12 -19.79
CA GLY A 48 1.38 -14.92 -20.59
C GLY A 48 0.94 -13.61 -19.90
N LEU A 49 0.23 -13.67 -18.77
CA LEU A 49 -0.09 -12.47 -18.00
C LEU A 49 1.09 -12.02 -17.12
N PRO A 50 1.16 -10.73 -16.79
CA PRO A 50 2.11 -10.22 -15.80
C PRO A 50 1.96 -10.92 -14.45
N ASN A 51 3.05 -10.97 -13.67
CA ASN A 51 3.05 -11.62 -12.36
C ASN A 51 2.06 -11.01 -11.35
N LEU A 52 1.79 -9.71 -11.47
CA LEU A 52 0.79 -9.01 -10.66
C LEU A 52 -0.44 -8.71 -11.52
N THR A 53 -1.53 -9.41 -11.29
CA THR A 53 -2.82 -9.21 -11.98
C THR A 53 -3.89 -8.62 -11.06
N SER A 54 -3.72 -8.75 -9.75
CA SER A 54 -4.61 -8.25 -8.69
C SER A 54 -3.93 -8.44 -7.34
N GLY A 55 -4.49 -7.88 -6.28
CA GLY A 55 -4.00 -8.11 -4.94
C GLY A 55 -4.31 -6.98 -3.97
N LEU A 56 -3.70 -7.08 -2.80
CA LEU A 56 -3.71 -6.02 -1.80
C LEU A 56 -2.45 -5.17 -1.99
N VAL A 57 -2.64 -3.89 -2.27
CA VAL A 57 -1.55 -2.95 -2.55
C VAL A 57 -1.65 -1.75 -1.61
N GLY A 58 -0.57 -1.41 -0.95
CA GLY A 58 -0.57 -0.27 -0.04
C GLY A 58 0.63 -0.23 0.87
N THR A 59 0.40 0.20 2.10
CA THR A 59 1.45 0.40 3.11
C THR A 59 1.15 -0.38 4.37
N VAL A 60 2.20 -0.93 4.95
CA VAL A 60 2.22 -1.46 6.32
C VAL A 60 3.20 -0.59 7.08
N GLY A 61 2.73 0.10 8.11
CA GLY A 61 3.54 0.97 8.94
C GLY A 61 4.58 0.17 9.74
N TRP A 62 5.67 0.82 10.10
CA TRP A 62 6.76 0.18 10.84
C TRP A 62 6.28 -0.42 12.16
N ASP A 63 5.38 0.26 12.86
CA ASP A 63 4.90 -0.15 14.17
C ASP A 63 4.00 -1.39 14.15
N ALA A 64 3.51 -1.80 12.97
CA ALA A 64 2.76 -3.06 12.82
C ALA A 64 3.55 -4.30 13.28
N ILE A 65 4.89 -4.24 13.28
CA ILE A 65 5.76 -5.31 13.80
C ILE A 65 5.46 -5.68 15.25
N ARG A 66 4.92 -4.74 16.04
CA ARG A 66 4.61 -4.96 17.46
C ARG A 66 3.49 -5.97 17.69
N HIS A 67 2.66 -6.21 16.66
CA HIS A 67 1.61 -7.23 16.73
C HIS A 67 2.19 -8.64 16.63
N TRP A 68 3.39 -8.78 16.03
CA TRP A 68 4.09 -10.06 15.88
C TRP A 68 5.22 -10.24 16.88
N GLU A 69 5.78 -9.12 17.36
CA GLU A 69 6.89 -9.06 18.32
C GLU A 69 6.49 -8.29 19.58
N PRO A 70 5.73 -8.92 20.50
CA PRO A 70 5.16 -8.22 21.66
C PRO A 70 6.20 -7.74 22.67
N THR A 71 7.46 -8.18 22.55
CA THR A 71 8.59 -7.69 23.35
C THR A 71 9.01 -6.27 23.00
N LEU A 72 8.61 -5.78 21.82
CA LEU A 72 8.92 -4.43 21.39
C LEU A 72 7.96 -3.43 22.03
N SER A 73 8.51 -2.52 22.85
CA SER A 73 7.71 -1.48 23.49
C SER A 73 7.32 -0.36 22.53
N ALA A 74 6.10 0.18 22.69
CA ALA A 74 5.63 1.35 21.95
C ALA A 74 6.10 2.63 22.66
N ASN A 75 7.30 3.11 22.34
CA ASN A 75 7.91 4.27 23.01
C ASN A 75 7.73 5.59 22.25
N ALA A 76 7.35 5.53 20.97
CA ALA A 76 7.15 6.74 20.17
C ALA A 76 5.66 7.16 20.22
N PRO A 77 5.35 8.45 20.48
CA PRO A 77 3.99 8.94 20.39
C PRO A 77 3.52 8.94 18.93
N ASP A 78 2.28 8.54 18.71
CA ASP A 78 1.63 8.74 17.41
C ASP A 78 1.16 10.19 17.31
N GLU A 79 1.88 11.00 16.55
CA GLU A 79 1.54 12.41 16.30
C GLU A 79 0.72 12.59 15.02
N THR A 80 0.54 11.56 14.22
CA THR A 80 -0.05 11.65 12.88
C THR A 80 -1.48 11.13 12.83
N GLY A 81 -1.84 10.19 13.69
CA GLY A 81 -3.13 9.51 13.69
C GLY A 81 -3.41 8.74 12.38
N GLN A 82 -2.34 8.36 11.67
CA GLN A 82 -2.50 7.59 10.43
C GLN A 82 -2.73 6.12 10.75
N PRO A 83 -3.58 5.43 9.97
CA PRO A 83 -3.74 3.99 10.12
C PRO A 83 -2.38 3.26 9.99
N GLU A 84 -2.14 2.27 10.84
CA GLU A 84 -0.92 1.46 10.78
C GLU A 84 -0.79 0.70 9.45
N THR A 85 -1.91 0.23 8.93
CA THR A 85 -1.96 -0.49 7.65
C THR A 85 -3.07 0.07 6.79
N VAL A 86 -2.77 0.30 5.52
CA VAL A 86 -3.75 0.65 4.50
C VAL A 86 -3.45 -0.14 3.24
N LEU A 87 -4.31 -1.11 2.92
CA LEU A 87 -4.17 -1.97 1.75
C LEU A 87 -5.41 -1.84 0.86
N ALA A 88 -5.22 -1.35 -0.34
CA ALA A 88 -6.28 -1.29 -1.34
C ALA A 88 -6.45 -2.66 -2.01
N LEU A 89 -7.67 -3.16 -2.08
CA LEU A 89 -8.00 -4.33 -2.91
C LEU A 89 -8.06 -3.87 -4.36
N ALA A 90 -6.94 -4.02 -5.05
CA ALA A 90 -6.77 -3.61 -6.44
C ALA A 90 -7.44 -4.62 -7.37
N THR A 91 -8.52 -4.23 -8.03
CA THR A 91 -9.25 -5.06 -9.00
C THR A 91 -8.92 -4.74 -10.43
N ASP A 92 -8.56 -3.49 -10.71
CA ASP A 92 -8.20 -3.04 -12.04
C ASP A 92 -6.82 -2.39 -12.00
N ILE A 93 -5.90 -2.90 -12.83
CA ILE A 93 -4.52 -2.42 -12.90
C ILE A 93 -4.06 -2.25 -14.34
N ALA A 94 -3.20 -1.25 -14.52
CA ALA A 94 -2.38 -1.11 -15.73
C ALA A 94 -0.94 -1.46 -15.37
N VAL A 95 -0.36 -2.38 -16.11
CA VAL A 95 1.03 -2.83 -15.93
C VAL A 95 1.84 -2.36 -17.13
N VAL A 96 2.89 -1.59 -16.87
CA VAL A 96 3.85 -1.17 -17.89
C VAL A 96 5.03 -2.14 -17.83
N ASP A 97 5.23 -2.90 -18.90
CA ASP A 97 6.37 -3.80 -19.04
C ASP A 97 7.49 -3.08 -19.78
N HIS A 98 8.55 -2.76 -19.07
CA HIS A 98 9.69 -2.06 -19.62
C HIS A 98 10.64 -2.95 -20.44
N VAL A 99 10.47 -4.27 -20.38
CA VAL A 99 11.32 -5.21 -21.14
C VAL A 99 10.95 -5.22 -22.61
N ASN A 100 9.64 -5.27 -22.88
CA ASN A 100 9.10 -5.35 -24.24
C ASN A 100 8.35 -4.08 -24.68
N GLY A 101 8.21 -3.08 -23.78
CA GLY A 101 7.51 -1.83 -24.07
C GLY A 101 6.00 -1.96 -24.17
N SER A 102 5.40 -3.03 -23.63
CA SER A 102 3.96 -3.25 -23.67
C SER A 102 3.25 -2.67 -22.45
N VAL A 103 1.96 -2.41 -22.62
CA VAL A 103 1.05 -2.02 -21.54
C VAL A 103 -0.08 -3.05 -21.47
N TRP A 104 -0.27 -3.63 -20.29
CA TRP A 104 -1.36 -4.54 -20.01
C TRP A 104 -2.44 -3.81 -19.23
N LEU A 105 -3.68 -3.91 -19.69
CA LEU A 105 -4.84 -3.44 -18.96
C LEU A 105 -5.60 -4.66 -18.44
N ILE A 106 -5.78 -4.75 -17.14
CA ILE A 106 -6.36 -5.91 -16.48
C ILE A 106 -7.52 -5.45 -15.61
N ALA A 107 -8.69 -6.04 -15.81
CA ALA A 107 -9.86 -5.85 -14.95
C ALA A 107 -10.35 -7.21 -14.45
N ASN A 108 -10.43 -7.37 -13.15
CA ASN A 108 -10.80 -8.63 -12.53
C ASN A 108 -12.32 -8.71 -12.28
N ALA A 109 -12.93 -9.79 -12.73
CA ALA A 109 -14.32 -10.10 -12.39
C ALA A 109 -14.38 -10.63 -10.94
N VAL A 110 -15.03 -9.88 -10.06
CA VAL A 110 -15.19 -10.26 -8.66
C VAL A 110 -16.65 -10.56 -8.38
N ASN A 111 -16.95 -11.82 -8.08
CA ASN A 111 -18.30 -12.24 -7.69
C ASN A 111 -18.52 -11.89 -6.21
N MET A 112 -19.45 -10.96 -5.96
CA MET A 112 -19.65 -10.37 -4.64
C MET A 112 -20.41 -11.25 -3.66
N ASP A 113 -21.25 -12.16 -4.16
CA ASP A 113 -22.15 -12.97 -3.32
C ASP A 113 -21.92 -14.49 -3.46
N ASP A 114 -20.90 -14.87 -4.21
CA ASP A 114 -20.52 -16.26 -4.49
C ASP A 114 -21.65 -17.06 -5.20
N SER A 115 -22.54 -16.37 -5.88
CA SER A 115 -23.67 -16.96 -6.59
C SER A 115 -23.32 -17.21 -8.05
N PRO A 116 -23.52 -18.42 -8.59
CA PRO A 116 -23.29 -18.70 -10.02
C PRO A 116 -24.10 -17.78 -10.95
N ALA A 117 -25.31 -17.39 -10.52
CA ALA A 117 -26.18 -16.52 -11.32
C ALA A 117 -25.63 -15.08 -11.50
N ARG A 118 -24.65 -14.68 -10.69
CA ARG A 118 -24.01 -13.34 -10.79
C ARG A 118 -22.61 -13.38 -11.38
N ALA A 119 -22.11 -14.54 -11.72
CA ALA A 119 -20.79 -14.66 -12.34
C ALA A 119 -20.72 -13.93 -13.68
N ASP A 120 -21.74 -14.11 -14.53
CA ASP A 120 -21.83 -13.42 -15.83
C ASP A 120 -21.91 -11.91 -15.66
N LEU A 121 -22.72 -11.43 -14.70
CA LEU A 121 -22.79 -10.00 -14.39
C LEU A 121 -21.44 -9.42 -13.89
N ALA A 122 -20.71 -10.18 -13.09
CA ALA A 122 -19.38 -9.77 -12.62
C ALA A 122 -18.40 -9.67 -13.79
N TYR A 123 -18.48 -10.61 -14.73
CA TYR A 123 -17.68 -10.60 -15.95
C TYR A 123 -18.01 -9.40 -16.83
N ASP A 124 -19.30 -9.17 -17.14
CA ASP A 124 -19.74 -8.04 -17.96
C ASP A 124 -19.27 -6.69 -17.39
N ARG A 125 -19.38 -6.52 -16.08
CA ARG A 125 -18.89 -5.33 -15.39
C ARG A 125 -17.36 -5.18 -15.47
N ALA A 126 -16.62 -6.28 -15.43
CA ALA A 126 -15.17 -6.24 -15.62
C ALA A 126 -14.81 -5.81 -17.05
N VAL A 127 -15.53 -6.32 -18.06
CA VAL A 127 -15.36 -5.92 -19.46
C VAL A 127 -15.67 -4.42 -19.66
N GLU A 128 -16.73 -3.89 -19.05
CA GLU A 128 -17.04 -2.45 -19.10
C GLU A 128 -15.93 -1.59 -18.50
N ARG A 129 -15.36 -2.02 -17.37
CA ARG A 129 -14.22 -1.33 -16.75
C ARG A 129 -12.97 -1.40 -17.62
N LEU A 130 -12.69 -2.55 -18.21
CA LEU A 130 -11.56 -2.73 -19.14
C LEU A 130 -11.68 -1.79 -20.34
N ASN A 131 -12.85 -1.75 -20.98
CA ASN A 131 -13.13 -0.83 -22.10
C ASN A 131 -12.98 0.66 -21.69
N THR A 132 -13.30 0.96 -20.44
CA THR A 132 -13.12 2.32 -19.89
C THR A 132 -11.65 2.64 -19.68
N MET A 133 -10.85 1.69 -19.19
CA MET A 133 -9.40 1.85 -19.06
C MET A 133 -8.74 2.05 -20.43
N GLU A 134 -9.14 1.27 -21.43
CA GLU A 134 -8.64 1.39 -22.81
C GLU A 134 -8.91 2.78 -23.39
N ARG A 135 -10.16 3.25 -23.30
CA ARG A 135 -10.51 4.61 -23.77
C ARG A 135 -9.69 5.70 -23.06
N LYS A 136 -9.51 5.59 -21.74
CA LYS A 136 -8.70 6.54 -20.99
C LYS A 136 -7.24 6.50 -21.39
N ALA A 137 -6.68 5.31 -21.63
CA ALA A 137 -5.30 5.16 -22.07
C ALA A 137 -5.07 5.70 -23.49
N ALA A 138 -6.06 5.59 -24.36
CA ALA A 138 -6.01 6.11 -25.74
C ALA A 138 -6.27 7.62 -25.84
N THR A 139 -6.83 8.24 -24.81
CA THR A 139 -7.10 9.68 -24.78
C THR A 139 -5.87 10.44 -24.34
N PRO A 140 -5.36 11.41 -25.10
CA PRO A 140 -4.27 12.26 -24.67
C PRO A 140 -4.63 12.94 -23.34
N ALA A 141 -3.66 13.06 -22.44
CA ALA A 141 -3.87 13.81 -21.22
C ALA A 141 -4.19 15.26 -21.55
N GLU A 142 -5.41 15.70 -21.21
CA GLU A 142 -5.75 17.11 -21.30
C GLU A 142 -5.01 17.87 -20.23
N GLY A 143 -4.21 18.83 -20.62
CA GLY A 143 -3.46 19.70 -19.74
C GLY A 143 -1.98 19.75 -20.07
N GLU A 144 -1.37 20.84 -19.67
CA GLU A 144 0.06 21.01 -19.76
C GLU A 144 0.77 19.87 -18.98
N SER A 145 1.77 19.26 -19.62
CA SER A 145 2.70 18.39 -18.92
C SER A 145 3.18 19.15 -17.67
N ARG A 146 2.68 18.78 -16.51
CA ARG A 146 3.14 19.37 -15.25
C ARG A 146 4.55 18.84 -14.96
N VAL A 147 5.49 19.32 -15.71
CA VAL A 147 6.87 19.31 -15.27
C VAL A 147 6.90 20.30 -14.11
N ASN A 148 6.97 19.80 -12.89
CA ASN A 148 7.27 20.63 -11.74
C ASN A 148 8.71 21.11 -11.91
N VAL A 149 8.89 22.17 -12.66
CA VAL A 149 10.13 22.93 -12.65
C VAL A 149 10.16 23.60 -11.28
N LEU A 150 11.11 23.20 -10.45
CA LEU A 150 11.35 23.93 -9.21
C LEU A 150 11.67 25.38 -9.56
N ASP A 151 10.74 26.27 -9.31
CA ASP A 151 10.98 27.71 -9.48
C ASP A 151 12.00 28.15 -8.42
N PRO A 152 13.22 28.55 -8.83
CA PRO A 152 14.25 28.97 -7.86
C PRO A 152 13.87 30.24 -7.08
N SER A 153 12.85 30.99 -7.52
CA SER A 153 12.36 32.16 -6.83
C SER A 153 11.41 31.84 -5.66
N VAL A 154 10.88 30.61 -5.60
CA VAL A 154 10.04 30.20 -4.48
C VAL A 154 10.91 30.03 -3.24
N PRO A 155 10.63 30.77 -2.15
CA PRO A 155 11.38 30.63 -0.91
C PRO A 155 11.37 29.18 -0.43
N LYS A 156 12.55 28.66 -0.10
CA LYS A 156 12.64 27.32 0.50
C LYS A 156 11.91 27.35 1.84
N PRO A 157 11.11 26.30 2.16
CA PRO A 157 10.46 26.22 3.45
C PRO A 157 11.51 26.20 4.57
N GLU A 158 11.22 26.90 5.67
CA GLU A 158 12.03 26.82 6.86
C GLU A 158 11.96 25.40 7.44
N LEU A 159 13.10 24.76 7.57
CA LEU A 159 13.21 23.42 8.13
C LEU A 159 13.21 23.49 9.65
N ARG A 160 12.24 22.84 10.27
CA ARG A 160 12.18 22.72 11.73
C ARG A 160 12.65 21.33 12.14
N PHE A 161 13.85 21.28 12.68
CA PHE A 161 14.40 20.04 13.23
C PHE A 161 13.71 19.68 14.55
N ARG A 162 13.07 18.50 14.60
CA ARG A 162 12.38 18.01 15.81
C ARG A 162 13.34 17.63 16.92
N THR A 163 14.49 17.06 16.55
CA THR A 163 15.56 16.74 17.50
C THR A 163 16.63 17.82 17.42
N PRO A 164 16.94 18.53 18.52
CA PRO A 164 18.04 19.47 18.57
C PRO A 164 19.37 18.83 18.19
N LYS A 165 20.29 19.64 17.64
CA LYS A 165 21.57 19.15 17.11
C LYS A 165 22.39 18.37 18.14
N ASP A 166 22.50 18.92 19.34
CA ASP A 166 23.23 18.30 20.46
C ASP A 166 22.65 16.94 20.87
N GLN A 167 21.33 16.82 20.91
CA GLN A 167 20.66 15.56 21.20
C GLN A 167 20.88 14.52 20.09
N TYR A 168 20.87 14.97 18.83
CA TYR A 168 21.15 14.08 17.71
C TYR A 168 22.59 13.56 17.74
N GLU A 169 23.56 14.45 17.96
CA GLU A 169 24.97 14.10 18.09
C GLU A 169 25.22 13.12 19.26
N HIS A 170 24.57 13.39 20.41
CA HIS A 170 24.65 12.45 21.55
C HIS A 170 24.06 11.08 21.24
N ALA A 171 22.93 11.02 20.51
CA ALA A 171 22.34 9.75 20.07
C ALA A 171 23.30 8.96 19.14
N VAL A 172 24.02 9.66 18.26
CA VAL A 172 25.05 9.06 17.41
C VAL A 172 26.18 8.45 18.24
N GLU A 173 26.71 9.16 19.24
CA GLU A 173 27.78 8.63 20.09
C GLU A 173 27.31 7.42 20.92
N ARG A 174 26.09 7.44 21.43
CA ARG A 174 25.51 6.29 22.10
C ARG A 174 25.36 5.07 21.16
N ALA A 175 24.90 5.32 19.92
CA ALA A 175 24.78 4.26 18.92
C ALA A 175 26.14 3.60 18.60
N LYS A 176 27.19 4.42 18.48
CA LYS A 176 28.57 3.90 18.32
C LYS A 176 28.99 3.01 19.49
N GLN A 177 28.67 3.40 20.73
CA GLN A 177 28.99 2.57 21.90
C GLN A 177 28.27 1.23 21.86
N HIS A 178 26.98 1.18 21.50
CA HIS A 178 26.25 -0.09 21.35
C HIS A 178 26.84 -0.99 20.27
N ILE A 179 27.43 -0.42 19.19
CA ILE A 179 28.15 -1.20 18.19
C ILE A 179 29.44 -1.79 18.78
N ILE A 180 30.20 -1.01 19.57
CA ILE A 180 31.44 -1.45 20.20
C ILE A 180 31.17 -2.55 21.24
N ASP A 181 30.09 -2.40 22.00
CA ASP A 181 29.66 -3.36 23.02
C ASP A 181 29.10 -4.65 22.43
N GLY A 182 28.87 -4.70 21.12
CA GLY A 182 28.33 -5.86 20.40
C GLY A 182 26.80 -6.04 20.47
N ASP A 183 26.09 -5.04 20.95
CA ASP A 183 24.63 -5.07 21.07
C ASP A 183 23.95 -5.05 19.68
N VAL A 184 24.55 -4.33 18.73
CA VAL A 184 24.02 -4.15 17.37
C VAL A 184 25.15 -4.07 16.34
N PHE A 185 24.88 -4.43 15.09
CA PHE A 185 25.84 -4.28 13.98
C PHE A 185 25.72 -2.93 13.28
N GLN A 186 24.52 -2.37 13.24
CA GLN A 186 24.22 -1.13 12.56
C GLN A 186 23.08 -0.40 13.26
N VAL A 187 23.19 0.92 13.34
CA VAL A 187 22.13 1.81 13.82
C VAL A 187 21.95 2.95 12.83
N VAL A 188 20.71 3.26 12.49
CA VAL A 188 20.36 4.43 11.70
C VAL A 188 19.59 5.40 12.59
N ILE A 189 20.21 6.54 12.90
CA ILE A 189 19.58 7.62 13.65
C ILE A 189 18.82 8.50 12.68
N SER A 190 17.52 8.66 12.87
CA SER A 190 16.69 9.48 11.99
C SER A 190 16.47 10.87 12.57
N GLN A 191 16.26 11.85 11.69
CA GLN A 191 15.86 13.19 12.02
C GLN A 191 14.53 13.49 11.34
N ARG A 192 13.58 14.04 12.09
CA ARG A 192 12.29 14.46 11.56
C ARG A 192 12.25 15.98 11.43
N LEU A 193 11.75 16.46 10.29
CA LEU A 193 11.64 17.84 9.88
C LEU A 193 10.18 18.28 9.83
#